data_b459de113c2de04dda54c61875f15d5a
#
_entry.id   b459de113c2de04dda54c61875f15d5a
#
_cell.length_a   1.000
_cell.length_b   1.000
_cell.length_c   1.000
_cell.angle_alpha   90.00
_cell.angle_beta   90.00
_cell.angle_gamma   90.00
#
_symmetry.space_group_name_H-M   'P 1'
#
loop_
_entity.id
_entity.type
_entity.pdbx_description
1 polymer ?
#
loop_
_entity_poly.entity_id
_entity_poly.type
_entity_poly.pdbx_seq_one_letter_code
_entity_poly.pdbx_strand_id
1 'polypeptide(L)'
;MKRIFLFLVTAVLFLTAAFASADGVTFSTAYFTLELPDNWETDMGDLKKEDNTEELGFFGGETAGGLLAGGAYLVYYENLKDISLWNASAEELKDYEDALLEDFEKNNPRLVDTVMAGQIPLVIIRGNDDEGEFVYADTITNGYAIEFEFYVTDDDGEKQLPITDQDIEQIKTILATFRPATDTGRN
;
A
#
# COMPACT_ATOMS: atom_id res chain seq x y z
N MET A 1 -11.99 -17.71 -5.06
CA MET A 1 -11.88 -17.09 -6.41
C MET A 1 -10.42 -16.75 -6.62
N LYS A 2 -9.80 -17.27 -7.69
CA LYS A 2 -8.38 -17.03 -7.96
C LYS A 2 -8.23 -15.58 -8.45
N ARG A 3 -7.74 -14.69 -7.61
CA ARG A 3 -7.24 -13.39 -8.04
C ARG A 3 -5.87 -13.62 -8.67
N ILE A 4 -5.85 -13.74 -9.99
CA ILE A 4 -4.61 -13.73 -10.75
C ILE A 4 -4.31 -12.25 -10.97
N PHE A 5 -3.50 -11.66 -10.11
CA PHE A 5 -2.90 -10.37 -10.39
C PHE A 5 -1.76 -10.59 -11.38
N LEU A 6 -2.06 -10.39 -12.65
CA LEU A 6 -1.06 -10.34 -13.68
C LEU A 6 -0.51 -8.91 -13.71
N PHE A 7 0.52 -8.64 -12.91
CA PHE A 7 1.29 -7.41 -13.05
C PHE A 7 2.14 -7.49 -14.31
N LEU A 8 1.66 -6.84 -15.35
CA LEU A 8 2.51 -6.52 -16.47
C LEU A 8 3.35 -5.32 -16.06
N VAL A 9 4.54 -5.56 -15.51
CA VAL A 9 5.54 -4.51 -15.32
C VAL A 9 5.96 -4.03 -16.70
N THR A 10 5.28 -3.00 -17.19
CA THR A 10 5.75 -2.30 -18.38
C THR A 10 6.86 -1.38 -17.89
N ALA A 11 8.11 -1.72 -18.21
CA ALA A 11 9.24 -0.83 -17.99
C ALA A 11 9.00 0.46 -18.78
N VAL A 12 8.50 1.49 -18.09
CA VAL A 12 8.38 2.83 -18.66
C VAL A 12 9.71 3.53 -18.43
N LEU A 13 10.39 3.81 -19.51
CA LEU A 13 11.59 4.66 -19.52
C LEU A 13 11.18 6.08 -19.13
N PHE A 14 11.44 6.46 -17.88
CA PHE A 14 11.24 7.81 -17.40
C PHE A 14 12.34 8.76 -17.90
N LEU A 15 11.97 9.70 -18.75
CA LEU A 15 12.79 10.88 -19.03
C LEU A 15 12.17 12.03 -18.23
N THR A 16 12.80 12.39 -17.13
CA THR A 16 12.31 13.41 -16.21
C THR A 16 13.16 14.66 -16.21
N ALA A 17 12.49 15.80 -16.11
CA ALA A 17 13.12 17.04 -15.70
C ALA A 17 13.15 17.09 -14.18
N ALA A 18 14.34 17.05 -13.60
CA ALA A 18 14.56 17.16 -12.16
C ALA A 18 14.22 18.58 -11.67
N PHE A 19 13.23 18.68 -10.81
CA PHE A 19 13.10 19.81 -9.89
C PHE A 19 13.48 19.31 -8.50
N ALA A 20 14.66 19.68 -8.04
CA ALA A 20 15.07 19.45 -6.66
C ALA A 20 14.26 20.37 -5.75
N SER A 21 13.25 19.83 -5.10
CA SER A 21 12.68 20.39 -3.88
C SER A 21 13.31 19.67 -2.70
N ALA A 22 13.69 20.41 -1.66
CA ALA A 22 14.26 19.84 -0.42
C ALA A 22 13.16 19.25 0.50
N ASP A 23 11.95 19.14 0.01
CA ASP A 23 10.80 18.57 0.67
C ASP A 23 10.39 17.31 -0.10
N GLY A 24 10.20 16.17 0.59
CA GLY A 24 9.85 14.85 0.01
C GLY A 24 8.71 14.91 -1.01
N VAL A 25 8.58 13.85 -1.79
CA VAL A 25 7.55 13.75 -2.83
C VAL A 25 6.22 13.43 -2.18
N THR A 26 5.20 14.27 -2.39
CA THR A 26 3.83 13.96 -1.92
C THR A 26 3.09 13.13 -2.97
N PHE A 27 2.75 11.89 -2.63
CA PHE A 27 1.79 11.09 -3.38
C PHE A 27 0.38 11.48 -2.96
N SER A 28 -0.41 11.96 -3.91
CA SER A 28 -1.75 12.52 -3.62
C SER A 28 -2.81 11.92 -4.53
N THR A 29 -3.85 11.37 -3.92
CA THR A 29 -5.04 10.82 -4.59
C THR A 29 -6.28 11.62 -4.20
N ALA A 30 -7.44 11.22 -4.70
CA ALA A 30 -8.73 11.78 -4.27
C ALA A 30 -9.11 11.36 -2.83
N TYR A 31 -8.42 10.38 -2.24
CA TYR A 31 -8.81 9.74 -0.99
C TYR A 31 -7.82 9.98 0.16
N PHE A 32 -6.54 10.17 -0.17
CA PHE A 32 -5.48 10.35 0.83
C PHE A 32 -4.22 10.99 0.22
N THR A 33 -3.27 11.34 1.10
CA THR A 33 -1.90 11.70 0.75
C THR A 33 -0.90 10.87 1.55
N LEU A 34 0.29 10.63 0.95
CA LEU A 34 1.49 10.07 1.60
C LEU A 34 2.69 10.97 1.30
N GLU A 35 3.62 11.06 2.24
CA GLU A 35 4.93 11.65 2.00
C GLU A 35 5.92 10.53 1.67
N LEU A 36 6.56 10.64 0.52
CA LEU A 36 7.54 9.68 0.00
C LEU A 36 8.95 10.26 0.13
N PRO A 37 10.00 9.42 0.17
CA PRO A 37 11.38 9.89 0.08
C PRO A 37 11.63 10.73 -1.18
N ASP A 38 12.60 11.64 -1.14
CA ASP A 38 12.90 12.61 -2.21
C ASP A 38 13.30 11.96 -3.55
N ASN A 39 13.86 10.75 -3.49
CA ASN A 39 14.30 9.98 -4.66
C ASN A 39 13.23 9.03 -5.21
N TRP A 40 11.99 9.10 -4.70
CA TRP A 40 10.90 8.26 -5.16
C TRP A 40 10.12 8.92 -6.28
N GLU A 41 9.60 8.10 -7.16
CA GLU A 41 8.74 8.50 -8.27
C GLU A 41 7.32 8.04 -8.04
N THR A 42 6.37 8.71 -8.71
CA THR A 42 4.95 8.37 -8.65
C THR A 42 4.40 8.23 -10.06
N ASP A 43 3.52 7.25 -10.26
CA ASP A 43 2.78 7.06 -11.50
C ASP A 43 1.27 7.04 -11.22
N MET A 44 0.56 7.95 -11.86
CA MET A 44 -0.89 8.13 -11.79
C MET A 44 -1.54 7.96 -13.17
N GLY A 45 -0.78 7.42 -14.14
CA GLY A 45 -1.27 7.18 -15.50
C GLY A 45 -1.96 5.82 -15.62
N ASP A 46 -2.87 5.72 -16.59
CA ASP A 46 -3.52 4.47 -17.00
C ASP A 46 -4.16 3.62 -15.87
N LEU A 47 -4.64 4.31 -14.81
CA LEU A 47 -5.27 3.67 -13.66
C LEU A 47 -6.54 2.92 -14.06
N LYS A 48 -6.69 1.72 -13.54
CA LYS A 48 -7.83 0.85 -13.83
C LYS A 48 -8.89 0.96 -12.76
N LYS A 49 -10.12 0.73 -13.18
CA LYS A 49 -11.25 0.55 -12.28
C LYS A 49 -12.02 -0.69 -12.70
N GLU A 50 -12.11 -1.64 -11.79
CA GLU A 50 -12.81 -2.91 -12.01
C GLU A 50 -13.77 -3.16 -10.85
N ASP A 51 -15.04 -3.47 -11.14
CA ASP A 51 -16.08 -3.81 -10.16
C ASP A 51 -16.00 -3.01 -8.85
N ASN A 52 -15.37 -3.60 -7.83
CA ASN A 52 -15.22 -3.05 -6.49
C ASN A 52 -13.80 -2.52 -6.19
N THR A 53 -12.89 -2.50 -7.17
CA THR A 53 -11.49 -2.09 -7.00
C THR A 53 -11.15 -0.94 -7.95
N GLU A 54 -10.52 0.09 -7.43
CA GLU A 54 -10.00 1.24 -8.16
C GLU A 54 -8.51 1.39 -7.85
N GLU A 55 -7.65 1.32 -8.88
CA GLU A 55 -6.23 1.68 -8.74
C GLU A 55 -6.12 3.18 -8.47
N LEU A 56 -5.32 3.54 -7.48
CA LEU A 56 -5.13 4.95 -7.08
C LEU A 56 -3.77 5.50 -7.49
N GLY A 57 -2.85 4.63 -7.88
CA GLY A 57 -1.53 4.96 -8.38
C GLY A 57 -0.44 4.08 -7.83
N PHE A 58 0.76 4.30 -8.37
CA PHE A 58 1.98 3.57 -8.02
C PHE A 58 3.07 4.54 -7.61
N PHE A 59 3.98 4.09 -6.77
CA PHE A 59 5.11 4.86 -6.31
C PHE A 59 6.27 3.92 -5.99
N GLY A 60 7.49 4.42 -6.00
CA GLY A 60 8.65 3.61 -5.68
C GLY A 60 9.97 4.34 -5.85
N GLY A 61 11.03 3.73 -5.39
CA GLY A 61 12.37 4.25 -5.49
C GLY A 61 13.44 3.30 -4.99
N GLU A 62 14.68 3.69 -5.18
CA GLU A 62 15.84 2.92 -4.75
C GLU A 62 15.93 2.80 -3.24
N THR A 63 16.24 1.60 -2.77
CA THR A 63 16.60 1.28 -1.38
C THR A 63 17.94 0.56 -1.33
N ALA A 64 18.40 0.25 -0.12
CA ALA A 64 19.62 -0.56 0.02
C ALA A 64 19.44 -2.01 -0.47
N GLY A 65 18.19 -2.49 -0.57
CA GLY A 65 17.85 -3.85 -0.98
C GLY A 65 17.55 -4.02 -2.47
N GLY A 66 17.30 -2.93 -3.19
CA GLY A 66 16.86 -2.92 -4.59
C GLY A 66 15.89 -1.78 -4.85
N LEU A 67 14.94 -1.99 -5.74
CA LEU A 67 13.85 -1.07 -6.04
C LEU A 67 12.61 -1.46 -5.21
N LEU A 68 12.26 -0.65 -4.21
CA LEU A 68 11.01 -0.82 -3.47
C LEU A 68 9.89 -0.13 -4.26
N ALA A 69 8.92 -0.91 -4.70
CA ALA A 69 7.75 -0.45 -5.42
C ALA A 69 6.50 -0.63 -4.56
N GLY A 70 5.55 0.29 -4.67
CA GLY A 70 4.27 0.24 -4.00
C GLY A 70 3.11 0.59 -4.92
N GLY A 71 1.99 -0.11 -4.77
CA GLY A 71 0.70 0.21 -5.37
C GLY A 71 -0.31 0.62 -4.31
N ALA A 72 -1.21 1.52 -4.65
CA ALA A 72 -2.32 1.93 -3.80
C ALA A 72 -3.65 1.68 -4.49
N TYR A 73 -4.61 1.13 -3.73
CA TYR A 73 -5.91 0.69 -4.22
C TYR A 73 -7.02 1.15 -3.30
N LEU A 74 -8.19 1.44 -3.85
CA LEU A 74 -9.44 1.56 -3.12
C LEU A 74 -10.29 0.34 -3.42
N VAL A 75 -10.67 -0.42 -2.39
CA VAL A 75 -11.51 -1.62 -2.55
C VAL A 75 -12.77 -1.48 -1.69
N TYR A 76 -13.92 -1.81 -2.27
CA TYR A 76 -15.17 -1.84 -1.53
C TYR A 76 -15.57 -3.27 -1.16
N TYR A 77 -15.77 -3.50 0.12
CA TYR A 77 -16.21 -4.77 0.70
C TYR A 77 -17.62 -4.63 1.29
N GLU A 78 -18.65 -5.09 0.57
CA GLU A 78 -20.06 -5.03 1.02
C GLU A 78 -20.27 -5.74 2.38
N ASN A 79 -19.57 -6.86 2.61
CA ASN A 79 -19.63 -7.60 3.86
C ASN A 79 -18.96 -6.92 5.05
N LEU A 80 -18.18 -5.85 4.81
CA LEU A 80 -17.47 -5.06 5.82
C LEU A 80 -17.99 -3.63 5.92
N LYS A 81 -19.16 -3.33 5.36
CA LYS A 81 -19.72 -1.96 5.30
C LYS A 81 -19.93 -1.29 6.65
N ASP A 82 -20.06 -2.07 7.71
CA ASP A 82 -20.25 -1.59 9.09
C ASP A 82 -18.91 -1.55 9.87
N ILE A 83 -17.79 -1.92 9.23
CA ILE A 83 -16.46 -1.94 9.83
C ILE A 83 -15.74 -0.61 9.57
N SER A 84 -15.14 -0.06 10.63
CA SER A 84 -14.25 1.09 10.53
C SER A 84 -13.13 0.98 11.56
N LEU A 85 -11.90 0.92 11.09
CA LEU A 85 -10.72 0.96 11.95
C LEU A 85 -10.42 2.36 12.48
N TRP A 86 -10.96 3.40 11.86
CA TRP A 86 -10.62 4.80 12.20
C TRP A 86 -11.06 5.22 13.62
N ASN A 87 -11.94 4.45 14.25
CA ASN A 87 -12.36 4.65 15.63
C ASN A 87 -12.45 3.31 16.38
N ALA A 88 -11.75 2.29 15.91
CA ALA A 88 -11.81 0.95 16.49
C ALA A 88 -11.22 0.93 17.90
N SER A 89 -11.82 0.13 18.76
CA SER A 89 -11.21 -0.28 20.02
C SER A 89 -10.02 -1.20 19.77
N ALA A 90 -9.20 -1.41 20.79
CA ALA A 90 -8.07 -2.36 20.68
C ALA A 90 -8.53 -3.81 20.41
N GLU A 91 -9.74 -4.19 20.85
CA GLU A 91 -10.33 -5.50 20.60
C GLU A 91 -10.76 -5.64 19.13
N GLU A 92 -11.49 -4.66 18.60
CA GLU A 92 -11.92 -4.64 17.19
C GLU A 92 -10.70 -4.60 16.23
N LEU A 93 -9.66 -3.85 16.58
CA LEU A 93 -8.43 -3.83 15.81
C LEU A 93 -7.77 -5.21 15.78
N LYS A 94 -7.69 -5.89 16.94
CA LYS A 94 -7.14 -7.22 17.01
C LYS A 94 -7.96 -8.24 16.22
N ASP A 95 -9.28 -8.18 16.30
CA ASP A 95 -10.16 -9.06 15.52
C ASP A 95 -9.94 -8.86 14.01
N TYR A 96 -9.71 -7.61 13.60
CA TYR A 96 -9.38 -7.29 12.21
C TYR A 96 -8.01 -7.84 11.79
N GLU A 97 -6.98 -7.69 12.63
CA GLU A 97 -5.65 -8.27 12.39
C GLU A 97 -5.72 -9.79 12.20
N ASP A 98 -6.47 -10.47 13.07
CA ASP A 98 -6.63 -11.93 13.02
C ASP A 98 -7.40 -12.35 11.74
N ALA A 99 -8.45 -11.60 11.35
CA ALA A 99 -9.21 -11.86 10.12
C ALA A 99 -8.36 -11.62 8.86
N LEU A 100 -7.54 -10.56 8.85
CA LEU A 100 -6.63 -10.28 7.74
C LEU A 100 -5.60 -11.40 7.56
N LEU A 101 -5.04 -11.92 8.64
CA LEU A 101 -4.13 -13.06 8.59
C LEU A 101 -4.82 -14.34 8.07
N GLU A 102 -6.10 -14.56 8.39
CA GLU A 102 -6.89 -15.67 7.86
C GLU A 102 -7.14 -15.52 6.34
N ASP A 103 -7.48 -14.32 5.88
CA ASP A 103 -7.70 -14.05 4.46
C ASP A 103 -6.46 -14.33 3.60
N PHE A 104 -5.28 -14.11 4.15
CA PHE A 104 -4.00 -14.38 3.51
C PHE A 104 -3.38 -15.74 3.88
N GLU A 105 -4.09 -16.66 4.54
CA GLU A 105 -3.51 -17.92 5.07
C GLU A 105 -2.65 -18.71 4.07
N LYS A 106 -3.00 -18.69 2.78
CA LYS A 106 -2.28 -19.38 1.70
C LYS A 106 -0.92 -18.77 1.38
N ASN A 107 -0.72 -17.54 1.80
CA ASN A 107 0.50 -16.74 1.56
C ASN A 107 1.47 -16.81 2.73
N ASN A 108 1.22 -17.71 3.71
CA ASN A 108 2.01 -17.81 4.94
C ASN A 108 2.19 -16.45 5.63
N PRO A 109 1.10 -15.74 5.95
CA PRO A 109 1.14 -14.37 6.42
C PRO A 109 1.68 -14.29 7.84
N ARG A 110 2.28 -13.15 8.14
CA ARG A 110 2.62 -12.76 9.52
C ARG A 110 2.33 -11.29 9.72
N LEU A 111 1.75 -10.94 10.86
CA LEU A 111 1.64 -9.55 11.27
C LEU A 111 3.04 -8.97 11.45
N VAL A 112 3.29 -7.83 10.82
CA VAL A 112 4.54 -7.07 10.97
C VAL A 112 4.37 -6.03 12.05
N ASP A 113 3.36 -5.16 11.93
CA ASP A 113 3.07 -4.06 12.85
C ASP A 113 1.68 -3.48 12.54
N THR A 114 1.20 -2.60 13.42
CA THR A 114 0.11 -1.69 13.13
C THR A 114 0.60 -0.27 13.33
N VAL A 115 0.78 0.45 12.22
CA VAL A 115 1.28 1.83 12.21
C VAL A 115 0.13 2.79 12.42
N MET A 116 0.31 3.73 13.35
CA MET A 116 -0.67 4.79 13.60
C MET A 116 -0.35 6.05 12.80
N ALA A 117 -1.16 6.37 11.81
CA ALA A 117 -1.11 7.64 11.09
C ALA A 117 -2.07 8.64 11.73
N GLY A 118 -1.59 9.33 12.78
CA GLY A 118 -2.46 10.09 13.67
C GLY A 118 -3.33 9.16 14.53
N GLN A 119 -4.62 9.08 14.23
CA GLN A 119 -5.58 8.19 14.91
C GLN A 119 -6.01 7.01 14.03
N ILE A 120 -5.50 6.91 12.81
CA ILE A 120 -5.88 5.89 11.84
C ILE A 120 -4.87 4.77 11.89
N PRO A 121 -5.26 3.55 12.26
CA PRO A 121 -4.38 2.39 12.19
C PRO A 121 -4.26 1.91 10.74
N LEU A 122 -3.04 1.56 10.33
CA LEU A 122 -2.75 0.78 9.13
C LEU A 122 -2.15 -0.53 9.59
N VAL A 123 -2.85 -1.63 9.34
CA VAL A 123 -2.40 -2.98 9.66
C VAL A 123 -1.44 -3.44 8.58
N ILE A 124 -0.26 -3.93 8.95
CA ILE A 124 0.79 -4.35 8.04
C ILE A 124 1.05 -5.84 8.21
N ILE A 125 0.91 -6.59 7.14
CA ILE A 125 1.30 -8.00 7.08
C ILE A 125 2.39 -8.21 6.02
N ARG A 126 3.14 -9.28 6.18
CA ARG A 126 4.10 -9.78 5.20
C ARG A 126 3.71 -11.19 4.82
N GLY A 127 3.77 -11.51 3.55
CA GLY A 127 3.44 -12.83 3.02
C GLY A 127 4.33 -13.21 1.85
N ASN A 128 4.02 -14.37 1.26
CA ASN A 128 4.65 -14.86 0.05
C ASN A 128 3.57 -15.38 -0.90
N ASP A 129 3.76 -15.14 -2.18
CA ASP A 129 2.99 -15.74 -3.25
C ASP A 129 3.89 -16.47 -4.26
N ASP A 130 3.36 -16.77 -5.44
CA ASP A 130 4.11 -17.46 -6.51
C ASP A 130 5.21 -16.57 -7.13
N GLU A 131 5.13 -15.25 -6.93
CA GLU A 131 6.08 -14.27 -7.48
C GLU A 131 7.18 -13.91 -6.48
N GLY A 132 6.90 -14.01 -5.18
CA GLY A 132 7.88 -13.76 -4.12
C GLY A 132 7.30 -13.23 -2.82
N GLU A 133 8.10 -12.46 -2.08
CA GLU A 133 7.67 -11.80 -0.84
C GLU A 133 6.96 -10.48 -1.14
N PHE A 134 5.88 -10.22 -0.43
CA PHE A 134 5.19 -8.94 -0.44
C PHE A 134 4.95 -8.41 0.97
N VAL A 135 4.75 -7.11 1.08
CA VAL A 135 4.15 -6.46 2.25
C VAL A 135 2.84 -5.85 1.82
N TYR A 136 1.80 -6.22 2.54
CA TYR A 136 0.47 -5.64 2.36
C TYR A 136 0.13 -4.80 3.58
N ALA A 137 -0.47 -3.65 3.36
CA ALA A 137 -0.97 -2.80 4.43
C ALA A 137 -2.33 -2.23 4.06
N ASP A 138 -3.21 -2.13 5.04
CA ASP A 138 -4.50 -1.52 4.80
C ASP A 138 -5.07 -0.75 6.00
N THR A 139 -6.09 0.06 5.70
CA THR A 139 -7.05 0.61 6.66
C THR A 139 -8.42 0.63 6.01
N ILE A 140 -9.45 0.39 6.81
CA ILE A 140 -10.84 0.32 6.31
C ILE A 140 -11.75 1.28 7.06
N THR A 141 -12.71 1.87 6.34
CA THR A 141 -13.82 2.63 6.92
C THR A 141 -15.07 2.47 6.09
N ASN A 142 -16.17 2.07 6.74
CA ASN A 142 -17.49 1.88 6.11
C ASN A 142 -17.43 0.98 4.86
N GLY A 143 -16.65 -0.10 4.91
CA GLY A 143 -16.46 -1.05 3.81
C GLY A 143 -15.48 -0.59 2.73
N TYR A 144 -14.99 0.64 2.78
CA TYR A 144 -13.94 1.11 1.86
C TYR A 144 -12.57 0.90 2.48
N ALA A 145 -11.80 -0.03 1.94
CA ALA A 145 -10.41 -0.24 2.29
C ALA A 145 -9.51 0.58 1.38
N ILE A 146 -8.51 1.22 1.98
CA ILE A 146 -7.36 1.76 1.26
C ILE A 146 -6.23 0.77 1.49
N GLU A 147 -5.86 0.08 0.43
CA GLU A 147 -4.90 -1.01 0.43
C GLU A 147 -3.60 -0.56 -0.22
N PHE A 148 -2.49 -0.99 0.35
CA PHE A 148 -1.14 -0.78 -0.17
C PHE A 148 -0.46 -2.13 -0.33
N GLU A 149 0.18 -2.34 -1.46
CA GLU A 149 0.97 -3.53 -1.72
C GLU A 149 2.39 -3.13 -2.09
N PHE A 150 3.38 -3.72 -1.41
CA PHE A 150 4.80 -3.40 -1.62
C PHE A 150 5.58 -4.67 -1.95
N TYR A 151 6.55 -4.51 -2.83
CA TYR A 151 7.53 -5.54 -3.16
C TYR A 151 8.87 -4.90 -3.52
N VAL A 152 9.93 -5.68 -3.42
CA VAL A 152 11.28 -5.24 -3.82
C VAL A 152 11.67 -6.00 -5.08
N THR A 153 12.22 -5.29 -6.06
CA THR A 153 12.74 -5.88 -7.30
C THR A 153 14.22 -5.56 -7.47
N ASP A 154 14.86 -6.26 -8.42
CA ASP A 154 16.15 -5.84 -8.90
C ASP A 154 16.05 -4.52 -9.70
N ASP A 155 17.21 -3.95 -10.06
CA ASP A 155 17.29 -2.65 -10.73
C ASP A 155 16.58 -2.62 -12.10
N ASP A 156 16.39 -3.77 -12.70
CA ASP A 156 15.69 -3.92 -13.99
C ASP A 156 14.17 -4.13 -13.81
N GLY A 157 13.71 -4.32 -12.58
CA GLY A 157 12.30 -4.59 -12.24
C GLY A 157 11.82 -5.98 -12.69
N GLU A 158 12.74 -6.88 -13.07
CA GLU A 158 12.39 -8.19 -13.66
C GLU A 158 12.24 -9.30 -12.61
N LYS A 159 12.91 -9.15 -11.47
CA LYS A 159 12.94 -10.18 -10.43
C LYS A 159 12.62 -9.63 -9.07
N GLN A 160 11.67 -10.25 -8.40
CA GLN A 160 11.42 -9.97 -7.00
C GLN A 160 12.60 -10.41 -6.12
N LEU A 161 12.98 -9.56 -5.19
CA LEU A 161 14.02 -9.77 -4.19
C LEU A 161 13.39 -9.91 -2.79
N PRO A 162 14.07 -10.56 -1.84
CA PRO A 162 13.60 -10.61 -0.46
C PRO A 162 13.49 -9.21 0.14
N ILE A 163 12.39 -8.95 0.82
CA ILE A 163 12.17 -7.71 1.55
C ILE A 163 13.01 -7.72 2.84
N THR A 164 13.83 -6.70 3.05
CA THR A 164 14.70 -6.59 4.23
C THR A 164 13.97 -5.89 5.39
N ASP A 165 14.54 -5.98 6.60
CA ASP A 165 14.01 -5.22 7.75
C ASP A 165 14.10 -3.70 7.52
N GLN A 166 15.09 -3.24 6.74
CA GLN A 166 15.22 -1.83 6.38
C GLN A 166 14.08 -1.38 5.45
N ASP A 167 13.69 -2.21 4.49
CA ASP A 167 12.55 -1.92 3.61
C ASP A 167 11.25 -1.86 4.42
N ILE A 168 11.06 -2.76 5.39
CA ILE A 168 9.92 -2.73 6.32
C ILE A 168 9.88 -1.41 7.10
N GLU A 169 10.99 -0.96 7.67
CA GLU A 169 11.03 0.31 8.41
C GLU A 169 10.76 1.51 7.50
N GLN A 170 11.20 1.46 6.24
CA GLN A 170 10.88 2.49 5.26
C GLN A 170 9.39 2.51 4.91
N ILE A 171 8.78 1.34 4.68
CA ILE A 171 7.32 1.21 4.45
C ILE A 171 6.55 1.79 5.65
N LYS A 172 6.91 1.42 6.88
CA LYS A 172 6.28 1.94 8.10
C LYS A 172 6.41 3.47 8.20
N THR A 173 7.56 4.01 7.84
CA THR A 173 7.81 5.46 7.84
C THR A 173 6.89 6.17 6.85
N ILE A 174 6.75 5.64 5.64
CA ILE A 174 5.84 6.18 4.60
C ILE A 174 4.39 6.10 5.09
N LEU A 175 3.94 4.95 5.54
CA LEU A 175 2.56 4.73 6.00
C LEU A 175 2.19 5.59 7.22
N ALA A 176 3.14 5.91 8.10
CA ALA A 176 2.91 6.83 9.23
C ALA A 176 2.57 8.27 8.78
N THR A 177 2.89 8.62 7.54
CA THR A 177 2.56 9.93 6.95
C THR A 177 1.17 9.97 6.33
N PHE A 178 0.45 8.86 6.26
CA PHE A 178 -0.89 8.77 5.69
C PHE A 178 -1.82 9.85 6.26
N ARG A 179 -2.51 10.55 5.37
CA ARG A 179 -3.55 11.53 5.73
C ARG A 179 -4.74 11.32 4.80
N PRO A 180 -5.92 11.03 5.32
CA PRO A 180 -7.12 10.96 4.50
C PRO A 180 -7.38 12.33 3.88
N ALA A 181 -7.91 12.35 2.66
CA ALA A 181 -8.36 13.59 2.05
C ALA A 181 -9.45 14.21 2.94
N THR A 182 -9.27 15.47 3.31
CA THR A 182 -10.27 16.20 4.07
C THR A 182 -11.51 16.38 3.21
N ASP A 183 -12.57 15.67 3.59
CA ASP A 183 -13.96 15.84 3.17
C ASP A 183 -14.19 16.26 1.70
N THR A 184 -14.13 15.31 0.80
CA THR A 184 -14.75 15.48 -0.51
C THR A 184 -16.23 15.13 -0.39
N GLY A 185 -17.01 15.98 0.26
CA GLY A 185 -18.48 16.09 0.16
C GLY A 185 -19.29 14.91 -0.36
N ARG A 186 -19.09 13.71 0.18
CA ARG A 186 -19.99 12.58 0.00
C ARG A 186 -21.01 12.59 1.14
N ASN A 187 -22.02 13.47 0.99
CA ASN A 187 -23.31 13.36 1.65
C ASN A 187 -24.22 12.44 0.85
#